data_b9a9d64b2ad2b96a5c571f6411143fe8
#
_entry.id   b9a9d64b2ad2b96a5c571f6411143fe8
#
_cell.length_a   1.000
_cell.length_b   1.000
_cell.length_c   1.000
_cell.angle_alpha   90.00
_cell.angle_beta   90.00
_cell.angle_gamma   90.00
#
_symmetry.space_group_name_H-M   'P 1'
#
loop_
_entity.id
_entity.type
_entity.pdbx_description
1 polymer ?
#
loop_
_entity_poly.entity_id
_entity_poly.type
_entity_poly.pdbx_seq_one_letter_code
_entity_poly.pdbx_strand_id
1 'polypeptide(L)'
;MLYPANMQEFVEYGLLGIAMSRYSGCWTAFKVTSETAESTGVFDLSRENRKIIMPGHDDFEMPEGGLHIRPNDVWRDQDYRLQRYKLFAAHAFAKKNDLNRVVFDSSKPRFGIITSGKTYGDVRQALYELGIDESVAEKIGLRLYKVGMPWPLEPEGMRNFCEGLEEILIVEEKRELIENQLKQQLFNWHADKRPKIVGKYDEQGKWLLPPENDLSVGLITHVIADRISHFYQGEMVEFAKDYFDRREAMQSSYEPPLLRKPYFCSGSPHNTSTNVPEGSRATAGIGCHIMAMWMDRSTDTFTQMGGEGVPWIG
;
A
#
# COMPACT_ATOMS: atom_id res chain seq x y z
N MET A 1 1.17 -5.80 10.54
CA MET A 1 0.27 -4.83 9.88
C MET A 1 -0.36 -5.50 8.66
N LEU A 2 -1.67 -5.44 8.51
CA LEU A 2 -2.40 -5.95 7.36
C LEU A 2 -2.93 -4.79 6.52
N TYR A 3 -2.98 -4.99 5.18
CA TYR A 3 -3.42 -3.95 4.26
C TYR A 3 -4.36 -4.55 3.20
N PRO A 4 -5.70 -4.49 3.44
CA PRO A 4 -6.69 -4.99 2.50
C PRO A 4 -6.75 -4.13 1.24
N ALA A 5 -7.00 -4.78 0.10
CA ALA A 5 -7.11 -4.10 -1.19
C ALA A 5 -8.58 -3.77 -1.57
N ASN A 6 -9.54 -4.43 -0.96
CA ASN A 6 -10.97 -4.27 -1.26
C ASN A 6 -11.83 -4.69 -0.07
N MET A 7 -13.15 -4.53 -0.19
CA MET A 7 -14.12 -4.81 0.88
C MET A 7 -14.15 -6.29 1.31
N GLN A 8 -13.94 -7.22 0.38
CA GLN A 8 -13.87 -8.64 0.71
C GLN A 8 -12.68 -8.91 1.64
N GLU A 9 -11.52 -8.38 1.31
CA GLU A 9 -10.32 -8.53 2.15
C GLU A 9 -10.41 -7.75 3.46
N PHE A 10 -11.22 -6.69 3.51
CA PHE A 10 -11.46 -5.97 4.75
C PHE A 10 -12.03 -6.89 5.82
N VAL A 11 -13.03 -7.70 5.46
CA VAL A 11 -13.63 -8.70 6.36
C VAL A 11 -12.66 -9.86 6.60
N GLU A 12 -12.13 -10.45 5.53
CA GLU A 12 -11.22 -11.60 5.63
C GLU A 12 -9.98 -11.30 6.47
N TYR A 13 -9.33 -10.15 6.23
CA TYR A 13 -8.12 -9.76 6.96
C TYR A 13 -8.43 -9.34 8.40
N GLY A 14 -9.64 -8.83 8.67
CA GLY A 14 -10.11 -8.58 10.03
C GLY A 14 -10.11 -9.87 10.85
N LEU A 15 -10.74 -10.92 10.33
CA LEU A 15 -10.80 -12.23 10.97
C LEU A 15 -9.41 -12.87 11.10
N LEU A 16 -8.62 -12.83 10.02
CA LEU A 16 -7.23 -13.32 10.03
C LEU A 16 -6.34 -12.54 11.01
N GLY A 17 -6.53 -11.22 11.10
CA GLY A 17 -5.79 -10.37 12.02
C GLY A 17 -6.07 -10.69 13.50
N ILE A 18 -7.32 -10.94 13.84
CA ILE A 18 -7.72 -11.39 15.19
C ILE A 18 -7.09 -12.76 15.50
N ALA A 19 -7.16 -13.70 14.57
CA ALA A 19 -6.59 -15.02 14.73
C ALA A 19 -5.06 -14.99 14.85
N MET A 20 -4.39 -14.19 14.00
CA MET A 20 -2.95 -13.98 14.05
C MET A 20 -2.51 -13.35 15.38
N SER A 21 -3.24 -12.36 15.87
CA SER A 21 -2.96 -11.74 17.17
C SER A 21 -3.05 -12.75 18.31
N ARG A 22 -4.09 -13.56 18.30
CA ARG A 22 -4.27 -14.64 19.31
C ARG A 22 -3.21 -15.73 19.20
N TYR A 23 -2.77 -16.06 17.99
CA TYR A 23 -1.73 -17.05 17.77
C TYR A 23 -0.35 -16.54 18.18
N SER A 24 0.05 -15.38 17.65
CA SER A 24 1.40 -14.85 17.81
C SER A 24 1.64 -14.07 19.09
N GLY A 25 0.58 -13.62 19.76
CA GLY A 25 0.68 -12.68 20.88
C GLY A 25 1.09 -11.26 20.47
N CYS A 26 1.04 -10.93 19.17
CA CYS A 26 1.31 -9.60 18.67
C CYS A 26 0.03 -8.78 18.49
N TRP A 27 0.12 -7.47 18.63
CA TRP A 27 -0.91 -6.58 18.17
C TRP A 27 -0.97 -6.59 16.64
N THR A 28 -2.17 -6.63 16.09
CA THR A 28 -2.37 -6.55 14.65
C THR A 28 -2.93 -5.17 14.29
N ALA A 29 -2.19 -4.43 13.47
CA ALA A 29 -2.63 -3.16 12.90
C ALA A 29 -3.28 -3.38 11.54
N PHE A 30 -4.28 -2.57 11.23
CA PHE A 30 -4.97 -2.54 9.95
C PHE A 30 -4.68 -1.21 9.27
N LYS A 31 -4.04 -1.24 8.09
CA LYS A 31 -3.86 -0.04 7.28
C LYS A 31 -5.07 0.13 6.38
N VAL A 32 -5.70 1.29 6.45
CA VAL A 32 -6.88 1.64 5.66
C VAL A 32 -6.65 3.00 5.03
N THR A 33 -6.91 3.12 3.74
CA THR A 33 -6.93 4.41 3.03
C THR A 33 -8.37 4.89 2.84
N SER A 34 -8.55 6.16 2.51
CA SER A 34 -9.88 6.74 2.26
C SER A 34 -10.63 5.95 1.18
N GLU A 35 -9.96 5.57 0.09
CA GLU A 35 -10.56 4.80 -1.00
C GLU A 35 -11.08 3.44 -0.52
N THR A 36 -10.37 2.79 0.41
CA THR A 36 -10.82 1.51 0.96
C THR A 36 -11.93 1.70 1.98
N ALA A 37 -11.83 2.75 2.83
CA ALA A 37 -12.81 3.00 3.89
C ALA A 37 -14.15 3.49 3.37
N GLU A 38 -14.16 4.27 2.29
CA GLU A 38 -15.35 4.89 1.71
C GLU A 38 -15.93 4.07 0.53
N SER A 39 -15.23 3.01 0.12
CA SER A 39 -15.71 2.13 -0.95
C SER A 39 -16.94 1.33 -0.50
N THR A 40 -17.83 1.10 -1.45
CA THR A 40 -18.93 0.16 -1.30
C THR A 40 -18.75 -0.99 -2.29
N GLY A 41 -19.19 -2.17 -1.92
CA GLY A 41 -19.03 -3.33 -2.79
C GLY A 41 -19.92 -4.49 -2.36
N VAL A 42 -20.00 -5.47 -3.23
CA VAL A 42 -20.60 -6.76 -2.92
C VAL A 42 -19.49 -7.69 -2.46
N PHE A 43 -19.69 -8.38 -1.36
CA PHE A 43 -18.78 -9.42 -0.91
C PHE A 43 -19.50 -10.77 -0.72
N ASP A 44 -18.74 -11.82 -0.86
CA ASP A 44 -19.22 -13.20 -0.78
C ASP A 44 -19.18 -13.67 0.66
N LEU A 45 -20.35 -13.76 1.30
CA LEU A 45 -20.49 -14.26 2.68
C LEU A 45 -20.08 -15.72 2.84
N SER A 46 -20.12 -16.53 1.78
CA SER A 46 -19.65 -17.92 1.86
C SER A 46 -18.17 -18.02 2.22
N ARG A 47 -17.40 -16.96 1.93
CA ARG A 47 -15.97 -16.84 2.27
C ARG A 47 -15.72 -16.52 3.74
N GLU A 48 -16.74 -16.12 4.52
CA GLU A 48 -16.63 -16.02 5.98
C GLU A 48 -16.28 -17.37 6.62
N ASN A 49 -16.66 -18.45 5.94
CA ASN A 49 -16.30 -19.81 6.33
C ASN A 49 -14.90 -20.22 5.86
N ARG A 50 -14.09 -19.28 5.31
CA ARG A 50 -12.71 -19.58 4.99
C ARG A 50 -12.01 -20.10 6.24
N LYS A 51 -11.54 -21.35 6.14
CA LYS A 51 -10.85 -21.99 7.26
C LYS A 51 -9.57 -21.24 7.57
N ILE A 52 -9.51 -20.65 8.74
CA ILE A 52 -8.27 -20.07 9.26
C ILE A 52 -7.37 -21.21 9.73
N ILE A 53 -6.16 -21.28 9.16
CA ILE A 53 -5.23 -22.36 9.41
C ILE A 53 -4.20 -21.89 10.43
N MET A 54 -4.15 -22.56 11.59
CA MET A 54 -3.10 -22.30 12.55
C MET A 54 -1.82 -23.03 12.15
N PRO A 55 -0.66 -22.36 12.18
CA PRO A 55 0.61 -23.03 11.94
C PRO A 55 0.85 -24.15 12.93
N GLY A 56 1.31 -25.29 12.44
CA GLY A 56 1.71 -26.44 13.26
C GLY A 56 3.18 -26.35 13.69
N HIS A 57 3.65 -27.41 14.35
CA HIS A 57 5.05 -27.49 14.82
C HIS A 57 6.07 -27.41 13.67
N ASP A 58 5.74 -27.98 12.53
CA ASP A 58 6.62 -27.95 11.34
C ASP A 58 6.70 -26.57 10.68
N ASP A 59 5.69 -25.72 10.90
CA ASP A 59 5.65 -24.35 10.38
C ASP A 59 6.37 -23.36 11.30
N PHE A 60 6.30 -23.59 12.62
CA PHE A 60 6.90 -22.73 13.64
C PHE A 60 7.10 -23.49 14.97
N GLU A 61 8.31 -23.48 15.47
CA GLU A 61 8.66 -24.07 16.76
C GLU A 61 8.25 -23.15 17.91
N MET A 62 7.19 -23.54 18.62
CA MET A 62 6.68 -22.79 19.76
C MET A 62 7.65 -22.87 20.95
N PRO A 63 8.06 -21.71 21.52
CA PRO A 63 8.92 -21.72 22.71
C PRO A 63 8.19 -22.28 23.92
N GLU A 64 8.96 -22.81 24.88
CA GLU A 64 8.42 -23.29 26.15
C GLU A 64 7.55 -22.22 26.84
N GLY A 65 6.34 -22.60 27.23
CA GLY A 65 5.34 -21.74 27.87
C GLY A 65 4.65 -20.77 26.89
N GLY A 66 4.83 -20.91 25.56
CA GLY A 66 4.10 -20.15 24.54
C GLY A 66 4.55 -18.71 24.36
N LEU A 67 3.75 -17.95 23.60
CA LEU A 67 4.09 -16.59 23.14
C LEU A 67 3.43 -15.47 23.96
N HIS A 68 2.38 -15.79 24.70
CA HIS A 68 1.62 -14.77 25.40
C HIS A 68 2.35 -14.24 26.66
N ILE A 69 1.92 -13.07 27.11
CA ILE A 69 2.33 -12.49 28.39
C ILE A 69 1.96 -13.44 29.53
N ARG A 70 2.84 -13.59 30.50
CA ARG A 70 2.65 -14.44 31.67
C ARG A 70 2.64 -13.61 32.95
N PRO A 71 1.95 -14.06 34.02
CA PRO A 71 2.14 -13.47 35.33
C PRO A 71 3.62 -13.44 35.72
N ASN A 72 4.09 -12.32 36.24
CA ASN A 72 5.48 -12.10 36.66
C ASN A 72 6.51 -11.99 35.52
N ASP A 73 6.10 -11.91 34.22
CA ASP A 73 7.01 -11.57 33.15
C ASP A 73 7.68 -10.22 33.40
N VAL A 74 8.99 -10.19 33.37
CA VAL A 74 9.73 -8.93 33.31
C VAL A 74 9.84 -8.41 31.89
N TRP A 75 10.01 -7.11 31.72
CA TRP A 75 10.04 -6.47 30.39
C TRP A 75 11.11 -7.06 29.46
N ARG A 76 12.26 -7.51 29.97
CA ARG A 76 13.32 -8.16 29.19
C ARG A 76 12.86 -9.48 28.57
N ASP A 77 12.11 -10.28 29.29
CA ASP A 77 11.58 -11.57 28.80
C ASP A 77 10.52 -11.34 27.73
N GLN A 78 9.71 -10.29 27.91
CA GLN A 78 8.72 -9.90 26.90
C GLN A 78 9.40 -9.43 25.61
N ASP A 79 10.44 -8.58 25.70
CA ASP A 79 11.20 -8.11 24.55
C ASP A 79 11.91 -9.27 23.84
N TYR A 80 12.60 -10.14 24.59
CA TYR A 80 13.24 -11.34 24.05
C TYR A 80 12.24 -12.21 23.27
N ARG A 81 11.06 -12.44 23.85
CA ARG A 81 10.01 -13.25 23.24
C ARG A 81 9.42 -12.58 21.99
N LEU A 82 9.28 -11.26 22.01
CA LEU A 82 8.84 -10.48 20.84
C LEU A 82 9.83 -10.64 19.69
N GLN A 83 11.11 -10.37 19.93
CA GLN A 83 12.13 -10.31 18.89
C GLN A 83 12.53 -11.69 18.38
N ARG A 84 12.52 -12.71 19.23
CA ARG A 84 12.99 -14.05 18.88
C ARG A 84 11.89 -15.00 18.38
N TYR A 85 10.63 -14.73 18.74
CA TYR A 85 9.58 -15.70 18.45
C TYR A 85 8.30 -15.07 17.86
N LYS A 86 7.75 -14.02 18.45
CA LYS A 86 6.42 -13.54 18.07
C LYS A 86 6.35 -13.04 16.62
N LEU A 87 7.38 -12.34 16.14
CA LEU A 87 7.44 -11.86 14.77
C LEU A 87 7.55 -13.03 13.77
N PHE A 88 8.30 -14.07 14.11
CA PHE A 88 8.41 -15.27 13.28
C PHE A 88 7.13 -16.10 13.29
N ALA A 89 6.43 -16.17 14.41
CA ALA A 89 5.10 -16.77 14.49
C ALA A 89 4.10 -16.04 13.58
N ALA A 90 4.17 -14.70 13.51
CA ALA A 90 3.35 -13.92 12.60
C ALA A 90 3.69 -14.20 11.13
N HIS A 91 4.97 -14.39 10.77
CA HIS A 91 5.39 -14.82 9.44
C HIS A 91 4.82 -16.21 9.08
N ALA A 92 4.97 -17.18 9.97
CA ALA A 92 4.42 -18.52 9.77
C ALA A 92 2.90 -18.49 9.56
N PHE A 93 2.18 -17.69 10.36
CA PHE A 93 0.74 -17.51 10.20
C PHE A 93 0.40 -16.87 8.84
N ALA A 94 1.11 -15.82 8.44
CA ALA A 94 0.90 -15.15 7.17
C ALA A 94 1.12 -16.08 5.99
N LYS A 95 2.18 -16.89 6.02
CA LYS A 95 2.50 -17.90 5.01
C LYS A 95 1.41 -18.97 4.93
N LYS A 96 0.99 -19.52 6.08
CA LYS A 96 0.01 -20.61 6.15
C LYS A 96 -1.38 -20.21 5.68
N ASN A 97 -1.69 -18.92 5.73
CA ASN A 97 -2.99 -18.38 5.33
C ASN A 97 -2.94 -17.56 4.04
N ASP A 98 -1.87 -17.67 3.25
CA ASP A 98 -1.71 -17.00 1.95
C ASP A 98 -2.02 -15.49 1.99
N LEU A 99 -1.61 -14.81 3.10
CA LEU A 99 -1.74 -13.37 3.21
C LEU A 99 -0.90 -12.66 2.13
N ASN A 100 0.25 -13.23 1.82
CA ASN A 100 1.09 -12.82 0.70
C ASN A 100 1.06 -13.96 -0.33
N ARG A 101 0.81 -13.65 -1.61
CA ARG A 101 0.64 -14.69 -2.63
C ARG A 101 1.05 -14.25 -4.02
N VAL A 102 1.47 -15.21 -4.82
CA VAL A 102 1.60 -15.05 -6.27
C VAL A 102 0.20 -14.99 -6.88
N VAL A 103 -0.02 -14.01 -7.76
CA VAL A 103 -1.29 -13.80 -8.49
C VAL A 103 -1.12 -14.18 -9.96
N PHE A 104 -0.03 -13.75 -10.59
CA PHE A 104 0.40 -14.22 -11.90
C PHE A 104 1.76 -14.90 -11.73
N ASP A 105 1.96 -15.98 -12.41
CA ASP A 105 3.23 -16.69 -12.44
C ASP A 105 3.68 -16.94 -13.88
N SER A 106 4.96 -17.22 -14.05
CA SER A 106 5.55 -17.56 -15.35
C SER A 106 6.62 -18.63 -15.18
N SER A 107 6.64 -19.58 -16.10
CA SER A 107 7.67 -20.63 -16.18
C SER A 107 9.05 -20.10 -16.56
N LYS A 108 9.10 -18.88 -17.14
CA LYS A 108 10.33 -18.17 -17.52
C LYS A 108 10.31 -16.75 -16.97
N PRO A 109 10.39 -16.57 -15.66
CA PRO A 109 10.23 -15.28 -15.03
C PRO A 109 11.36 -14.32 -15.40
N ARG A 110 11.00 -13.08 -15.71
CA ARG A 110 11.93 -12.00 -16.04
C ARG A 110 11.62 -10.72 -15.28
N PHE A 111 10.32 -10.35 -15.22
CA PHE A 111 9.87 -9.11 -14.60
C PHE A 111 8.84 -9.40 -13.52
N GLY A 112 9.08 -8.90 -12.30
CA GLY A 112 8.19 -9.05 -11.16
C GLY A 112 7.53 -7.72 -10.80
N ILE A 113 6.23 -7.78 -10.43
CA ILE A 113 5.54 -6.65 -9.80
C ILE A 113 5.11 -7.08 -8.40
N ILE A 114 5.47 -6.28 -7.39
CA ILE A 114 5.05 -6.48 -6.00
C ILE A 114 4.19 -5.29 -5.58
N THR A 115 3.02 -5.55 -5.00
CA THR A 115 2.07 -4.50 -4.65
C THR A 115 1.21 -4.89 -3.44
N SER A 116 0.56 -3.92 -2.79
CA SER A 116 -0.26 -4.14 -1.59
C SER A 116 -1.42 -3.15 -1.48
N GLY A 117 -2.49 -3.57 -0.80
CA GLY A 117 -3.64 -2.72 -0.51
C GLY A 117 -4.26 -2.10 -1.77
N LYS A 118 -4.58 -0.79 -1.74
CA LYS A 118 -5.18 -0.07 -2.85
C LYS A 118 -4.40 -0.24 -4.15
N THR A 119 -3.07 -0.10 -4.13
CA THR A 119 -2.25 -0.20 -5.36
C THR A 119 -2.30 -1.57 -6.02
N TYR A 120 -2.71 -2.63 -5.31
CA TYR A 120 -2.97 -3.91 -5.97
C TYR A 120 -4.13 -3.83 -6.96
N GLY A 121 -5.22 -3.15 -6.58
CA GLY A 121 -6.33 -2.89 -7.51
C GLY A 121 -5.88 -2.06 -8.72
N ASP A 122 -5.11 -1.03 -8.48
CA ASP A 122 -4.61 -0.14 -9.53
C ASP A 122 -3.65 -0.87 -10.49
N VAL A 123 -2.76 -1.72 -9.98
CA VAL A 123 -1.88 -2.57 -10.81
C VAL A 123 -2.70 -3.57 -11.63
N ARG A 124 -3.74 -4.19 -11.05
CA ARG A 124 -4.63 -5.09 -11.80
C ARG A 124 -5.35 -4.36 -12.93
N GLN A 125 -5.81 -3.13 -12.66
CA GLN A 125 -6.44 -2.28 -13.67
C GLN A 125 -5.43 -1.87 -14.75
N ALA A 126 -4.22 -1.47 -14.36
CA ALA A 126 -3.16 -1.12 -15.28
C ALA A 126 -2.80 -2.29 -16.22
N LEU A 127 -2.66 -3.49 -15.69
CA LEU A 127 -2.39 -4.69 -16.50
C LEU A 127 -3.55 -5.00 -17.46
N TYR A 128 -4.80 -4.81 -17.00
CA TYR A 128 -5.97 -4.97 -17.85
C TYR A 128 -5.97 -3.96 -19.01
N GLU A 129 -5.67 -2.68 -18.73
CA GLU A 129 -5.59 -1.63 -19.75
C GLU A 129 -4.45 -1.87 -20.76
N LEU A 130 -3.37 -2.51 -20.33
CA LEU A 130 -2.27 -2.95 -21.18
C LEU A 130 -2.57 -4.26 -21.95
N GLY A 131 -3.74 -4.86 -21.76
CA GLY A 131 -4.10 -6.14 -22.36
C GLY A 131 -3.30 -7.32 -21.83
N ILE A 132 -2.75 -7.22 -20.61
CA ILE A 132 -1.93 -8.26 -19.99
C ILE A 132 -2.80 -9.10 -19.05
N ASP A 133 -3.27 -10.22 -19.57
CA ASP A 133 -3.89 -11.30 -18.81
C ASP A 133 -2.83 -12.34 -18.37
N GLU A 134 -3.26 -13.42 -17.74
CA GLU A 134 -2.36 -14.50 -17.29
C GLU A 134 -1.59 -15.14 -18.45
N SER A 135 -2.22 -15.27 -19.62
CA SER A 135 -1.59 -15.90 -20.78
C SER A 135 -0.51 -14.99 -21.40
N VAL A 136 -0.74 -13.69 -21.42
CA VAL A 136 0.25 -12.72 -21.85
C VAL A 136 1.35 -12.59 -20.82
N ALA A 137 1.02 -12.56 -19.52
CA ALA A 137 1.99 -12.55 -18.42
C ALA A 137 2.97 -13.72 -18.52
N GLU A 138 2.46 -14.95 -18.75
CA GLU A 138 3.31 -16.13 -18.99
C GLU A 138 4.26 -15.93 -20.17
N LYS A 139 3.78 -15.40 -21.28
CA LYS A 139 4.60 -15.20 -22.52
C LYS A 139 5.72 -14.17 -22.31
N ILE A 140 5.45 -13.08 -21.60
CA ILE A 140 6.42 -12.01 -21.37
C ILE A 140 7.34 -12.26 -20.19
N GLY A 141 7.07 -13.29 -19.39
CA GLY A 141 7.83 -13.59 -18.19
C GLY A 141 7.47 -12.71 -16.99
N LEU A 142 6.20 -12.22 -16.92
CA LEU A 142 5.74 -11.37 -15.84
C LEU A 142 5.19 -12.20 -14.69
N ARG A 143 5.63 -11.88 -13.48
CA ARG A 143 5.08 -12.38 -12.22
C ARG A 143 4.46 -11.24 -11.42
N LEU A 144 3.30 -11.48 -10.81
CA LEU A 144 2.63 -10.54 -9.93
C LEU A 144 2.49 -11.12 -8.52
N TYR A 145 3.00 -10.40 -7.54
CA TYR A 145 2.92 -10.76 -6.13
C TYR A 145 2.08 -9.75 -5.35
N LYS A 146 1.09 -10.25 -4.65
CA LYS A 146 0.27 -9.47 -3.75
C LYS A 146 0.74 -9.62 -2.32
N VAL A 147 1.00 -8.51 -1.65
CA VAL A 147 1.37 -8.46 -0.23
C VAL A 147 0.17 -8.00 0.59
N GLY A 148 -0.37 -8.91 1.42
CA GLY A 148 -1.43 -8.60 2.38
C GLY A 148 -0.89 -8.20 3.74
N MET A 149 0.32 -8.64 4.09
CA MET A 149 1.04 -8.26 5.30
C MET A 149 2.34 -7.50 4.94
N PRO A 150 2.27 -6.17 4.73
CA PRO A 150 3.43 -5.39 4.33
C PRO A 150 4.48 -5.20 5.44
N TRP A 151 4.13 -5.45 6.71
CA TRP A 151 5.09 -5.42 7.80
C TRP A 151 4.68 -6.38 8.95
N PRO A 152 5.60 -7.18 9.46
CA PRO A 152 6.90 -7.50 8.88
C PRO A 152 6.72 -8.30 7.58
N LEU A 153 7.57 -8.04 6.57
CA LEU A 153 7.48 -8.71 5.28
C LEU A 153 7.98 -10.15 5.39
N GLU A 154 7.12 -11.11 5.08
CA GLU A 154 7.44 -12.53 5.16
C GLU A 154 8.58 -12.88 4.16
N PRO A 155 9.72 -13.42 4.62
CA PRO A 155 10.91 -13.48 3.81
C PRO A 155 10.97 -14.67 2.84
N GLU A 156 10.37 -15.81 3.19
CA GLU A 156 10.54 -17.04 2.40
C GLU A 156 9.74 -16.99 1.10
N GLY A 157 8.43 -16.67 1.18
CA GLY A 157 7.58 -16.50 0.00
C GLY A 157 8.09 -15.39 -0.89
N MET A 158 8.62 -14.32 -0.29
CA MET A 158 9.19 -13.20 -1.02
C MET A 158 10.47 -13.61 -1.78
N ARG A 159 11.37 -14.37 -1.15
CA ARG A 159 12.58 -14.89 -1.81
C ARG A 159 12.24 -15.83 -2.97
N ASN A 160 11.32 -16.77 -2.75
CA ASN A 160 10.89 -17.71 -3.77
C ASN A 160 10.26 -16.98 -4.97
N PHE A 161 9.52 -15.90 -4.73
CA PHE A 161 9.00 -15.06 -5.80
C PHE A 161 10.09 -14.37 -6.60
N CYS A 162 11.17 -13.93 -5.95
CA CYS A 162 12.26 -13.19 -6.59
C CYS A 162 13.20 -14.08 -7.43
N GLU A 163 13.16 -15.39 -7.25
CA GLU A 163 14.04 -16.29 -7.99
C GLU A 163 13.81 -16.24 -9.49
N GLY A 164 14.89 -16.06 -10.25
CA GLY A 164 14.89 -16.02 -11.72
C GLY A 164 14.43 -14.68 -12.31
N LEU A 165 13.99 -13.71 -11.50
CA LEU A 165 13.63 -12.38 -11.99
C LEU A 165 14.87 -11.53 -12.30
N GLU A 166 14.84 -10.81 -13.40
CA GLU A 166 15.85 -9.82 -13.79
C GLU A 166 15.58 -8.46 -13.11
N GLU A 167 14.30 -8.08 -13.02
CA GLU A 167 13.87 -6.82 -12.41
C GLU A 167 12.56 -6.98 -11.63
N ILE A 168 12.42 -6.20 -10.57
CA ILE A 168 11.21 -6.13 -9.74
C ILE A 168 10.79 -4.67 -9.60
N LEU A 169 9.54 -4.38 -9.96
CA LEU A 169 8.87 -3.11 -9.69
C LEU A 169 8.03 -3.22 -8.41
N ILE A 170 8.30 -2.36 -7.44
CA ILE A 170 7.49 -2.25 -6.21
C ILE A 170 6.50 -1.11 -6.37
N VAL A 171 5.20 -1.44 -6.34
CA VAL A 171 4.12 -0.46 -6.41
C VAL A 171 3.44 -0.36 -5.05
N GLU A 172 3.78 0.67 -4.30
CA GLU A 172 3.22 0.94 -2.96
C GLU A 172 2.98 2.43 -2.74
N GLU A 173 1.94 2.76 -1.98
CA GLU A 173 1.60 4.15 -1.63
C GLU A 173 2.60 4.75 -0.65
N LYS A 174 2.84 6.06 -0.80
CA LYS A 174 3.66 6.88 0.09
C LYS A 174 5.13 6.40 0.10
N ARG A 175 5.67 6.03 1.26
CA ARG A 175 7.07 5.65 1.43
C ARG A 175 7.33 4.18 1.13
N GLU A 176 8.57 3.90 0.82
CA GLU A 176 9.15 2.60 0.50
C GLU A 176 9.22 1.67 1.72
N LEU A 177 8.12 1.04 2.07
CA LEU A 177 8.05 0.10 3.19
C LEU A 177 8.40 -1.34 2.76
N ILE A 178 7.76 -1.81 1.69
CA ILE A 178 8.01 -3.15 1.13
C ILE A 178 9.36 -3.16 0.43
N GLU A 179 9.64 -2.13 -0.36
CA GLU A 179 10.88 -1.97 -1.13
C GLU A 179 12.12 -2.05 -0.24
N ASN A 180 12.14 -1.33 0.90
CA ASN A 180 13.27 -1.33 1.81
C ASN A 180 13.48 -2.70 2.48
N GLN A 181 12.40 -3.37 2.91
CA GLN A 181 12.48 -4.71 3.48
C GLN A 181 12.97 -5.73 2.45
N LEU A 182 12.49 -5.64 1.21
CA LEU A 182 12.94 -6.53 0.15
C LEU A 182 14.41 -6.32 -0.19
N LYS A 183 14.84 -5.06 -0.36
CA LYS A 183 16.26 -4.73 -0.58
C LYS A 183 17.14 -5.28 0.53
N GLN A 184 16.72 -5.14 1.80
CA GLN A 184 17.41 -5.71 2.94
C GLN A 184 17.50 -7.24 2.88
N GLN A 185 16.42 -7.92 2.54
CA GLN A 185 16.37 -9.39 2.47
C GLN A 185 17.26 -9.96 1.35
N LEU A 186 17.37 -9.23 0.22
CA LEU A 186 18.14 -9.67 -0.95
C LEU A 186 19.56 -9.11 -1.02
N PHE A 187 19.95 -8.22 -0.12
CA PHE A 187 21.23 -7.53 -0.20
C PHE A 187 22.43 -8.49 -0.28
N ASN A 188 22.41 -9.58 0.46
CA ASN A 188 23.46 -10.59 0.50
C ASN A 188 23.31 -11.70 -0.57
N TRP A 189 22.35 -11.59 -1.46
CA TRP A 189 22.29 -12.50 -2.60
C TRP A 189 23.47 -12.27 -3.53
N HIS A 190 23.92 -13.34 -4.18
CA HIS A 190 24.96 -13.24 -5.18
C HIS A 190 24.53 -12.29 -6.31
N ALA A 191 25.46 -11.47 -6.80
CA ALA A 191 25.13 -10.38 -7.72
C ALA A 191 24.45 -10.83 -9.03
N ASP A 192 24.81 -12.04 -9.51
CA ASP A 192 24.21 -12.65 -10.72
C ASP A 192 22.80 -13.20 -10.53
N LYS A 193 22.35 -13.38 -9.28
CA LYS A 193 21.02 -13.88 -8.93
C LYS A 193 20.09 -12.78 -8.39
N ARG A 194 20.68 -11.64 -8.03
CA ARG A 194 19.93 -10.56 -7.40
C ARG A 194 19.23 -9.70 -8.45
N PRO A 195 17.88 -9.67 -8.48
CA PRO A 195 17.15 -8.82 -9.41
C PRO A 195 17.42 -7.34 -9.13
N LYS A 196 17.30 -6.52 -10.16
CA LYS A 196 17.18 -5.08 -10.00
C LYS A 196 15.86 -4.75 -9.31
N ILE A 197 15.87 -3.88 -8.29
CA ILE A 197 14.66 -3.45 -7.58
C ILE A 197 14.47 -1.97 -7.80
N VAL A 198 13.34 -1.62 -8.40
CA VAL A 198 12.88 -0.26 -8.61
C VAL A 198 11.52 -0.05 -7.95
N GLY A 199 11.19 1.16 -7.57
CA GLY A 199 9.93 1.47 -6.91
C GLY A 199 9.71 2.97 -6.85
N LYS A 200 10.09 3.63 -5.75
CA LYS A 200 10.03 5.10 -5.68
C LYS A 200 11.00 5.75 -6.65
N TYR A 201 12.13 5.12 -6.85
CA TYR A 201 13.15 5.59 -7.77
C TYR A 201 13.50 4.52 -8.79
N ASP A 202 13.94 4.97 -9.97
CA ASP A 202 14.59 4.11 -10.95
C ASP A 202 16.05 3.83 -10.53
N GLU A 203 16.77 3.09 -11.39
CA GLU A 203 18.18 2.76 -11.18
C GLU A 203 19.15 3.95 -11.31
N GLN A 204 18.68 5.10 -11.77
CA GLN A 204 19.45 6.34 -11.90
C GLN A 204 19.16 7.32 -10.75
N GLY A 205 18.23 6.95 -9.85
CA GLY A 205 17.81 7.78 -8.73
C GLY A 205 16.78 8.86 -9.10
N LYS A 206 16.12 8.75 -10.25
CA LYS A 206 14.99 9.60 -10.63
C LYS A 206 13.69 9.05 -10.06
N TRP A 207 12.76 9.95 -9.73
CA TRP A 207 11.41 9.56 -9.31
C TRP A 207 10.73 8.71 -10.38
N LEU A 208 10.25 7.54 -9.96
CA LEU A 208 9.46 6.62 -10.79
C LEU A 208 8.00 6.59 -10.28
N LEU A 209 7.81 6.30 -9.00
CA LEU A 209 6.50 6.32 -8.33
C LEU A 209 6.58 7.26 -7.12
N PRO A 210 6.23 8.56 -7.28
CA PRO A 210 6.45 9.57 -6.25
C PRO A 210 5.69 9.27 -4.96
N PRO A 211 6.19 9.72 -3.79
CA PRO A 211 5.57 9.44 -2.49
C PRO A 211 4.47 10.42 -2.12
N GLU A 212 4.40 11.56 -2.80
CA GLU A 212 3.35 12.56 -2.58
C GLU A 212 2.06 12.17 -3.29
N ASN A 213 0.94 12.64 -2.76
CA ASN A 213 -0.41 12.35 -3.27
C ASN A 213 -0.69 10.84 -3.35
N ASP A 214 -1.71 10.47 -4.11
CA ASP A 214 -2.08 9.07 -4.38
C ASP A 214 -1.60 8.68 -5.76
N LEU A 215 -1.12 7.45 -5.90
CA LEU A 215 -0.74 6.92 -7.20
C LEU A 215 -1.99 6.69 -8.05
N SER A 216 -2.01 7.25 -9.26
CA SER A 216 -3.09 7.02 -10.21
C SER A 216 -2.84 5.77 -11.06
N VAL A 217 -3.93 5.13 -11.51
CA VAL A 217 -3.85 4.00 -12.45
C VAL A 217 -3.05 4.40 -13.70
N GLY A 218 -3.27 5.63 -14.24
CA GLY A 218 -2.55 6.12 -15.41
C GLY A 218 -1.04 6.15 -15.23
N LEU A 219 -0.56 6.71 -14.12
CA LEU A 219 0.87 6.71 -13.78
C LEU A 219 1.43 5.29 -13.66
N ILE A 220 0.71 4.43 -12.93
CA ILE A 220 1.11 3.03 -12.75
C ILE A 220 1.17 2.31 -14.10
N THR A 221 0.19 2.52 -14.98
CA THR A 221 0.16 1.93 -16.33
C THR A 221 1.34 2.38 -17.15
N HIS A 222 1.64 3.69 -17.14
CA HIS A 222 2.79 4.25 -17.84
C HIS A 222 4.10 3.62 -17.35
N VAL A 223 4.32 3.57 -16.05
CA VAL A 223 5.52 2.98 -15.44
C VAL A 223 5.64 1.50 -15.79
N ILE A 224 4.56 0.72 -15.66
CA ILE A 224 4.56 -0.71 -16.01
C ILE A 224 4.88 -0.89 -17.51
N ALA A 225 4.27 -0.12 -18.40
CA ALA A 225 4.53 -0.21 -19.84
C ALA A 225 5.99 0.13 -20.18
N ASP A 226 6.52 1.18 -19.57
CA ASP A 226 7.92 1.57 -19.75
C ASP A 226 8.87 0.46 -19.29
N ARG A 227 8.67 -0.10 -18.09
CA ARG A 227 9.53 -1.18 -17.56
C ARG A 227 9.41 -2.48 -18.37
N ILE A 228 8.21 -2.87 -18.79
CA ILE A 228 7.99 -4.06 -19.62
C ILE A 228 8.68 -3.89 -20.97
N SER A 229 8.75 -2.69 -21.54
CA SER A 229 9.40 -2.44 -22.84
C SER A 229 10.88 -2.84 -22.86
N HIS A 230 11.54 -2.94 -21.71
CA HIS A 230 12.91 -3.45 -21.59
C HIS A 230 13.02 -4.97 -21.82
N PHE A 231 11.93 -5.70 -21.68
CA PHE A 231 11.87 -7.16 -21.76
C PHE A 231 11.05 -7.68 -22.94
N TYR A 232 10.07 -6.89 -23.36
CA TYR A 232 9.11 -7.28 -24.37
C TYR A 232 8.73 -6.08 -25.24
N GLN A 233 8.83 -6.25 -26.55
CA GLN A 233 8.35 -5.29 -27.55
C GLN A 233 7.07 -5.85 -28.17
N GLY A 234 5.95 -5.20 -27.93
CA GLY A 234 4.64 -5.58 -28.43
C GLY A 234 3.80 -4.37 -28.77
N GLU A 235 3.07 -4.44 -29.87
CA GLU A 235 2.23 -3.35 -30.36
C GLU A 235 1.28 -2.78 -29.31
N MET A 236 0.73 -3.64 -28.44
CA MET A 236 -0.18 -3.22 -27.36
C MET A 236 0.52 -2.39 -26.29
N VAL A 237 1.76 -2.73 -25.95
CA VAL A 237 2.55 -1.98 -24.95
C VAL A 237 2.94 -0.60 -25.52
N GLU A 238 3.36 -0.55 -26.76
CA GLU A 238 3.70 0.69 -27.44
C GLU A 238 2.46 1.60 -27.62
N PHE A 239 1.35 1.02 -28.05
CA PHE A 239 0.09 1.76 -28.18
C PHE A 239 -0.39 2.31 -26.83
N ALA A 240 -0.35 1.51 -25.76
CA ALA A 240 -0.75 1.94 -24.43
C ALA A 240 0.15 3.08 -23.94
N LYS A 241 1.48 2.97 -24.11
CA LYS A 241 2.42 4.01 -23.71
C LYS A 241 2.10 5.33 -24.42
N ASP A 242 1.96 5.34 -25.75
CA ASP A 242 1.61 6.52 -26.53
C ASP A 242 0.22 7.10 -26.12
N TYR A 243 -0.76 6.25 -25.85
CA TYR A 243 -2.07 6.68 -25.38
C TYR A 243 -2.01 7.39 -24.01
N PHE A 244 -1.26 6.83 -23.05
CA PHE A 244 -1.12 7.43 -21.73
C PHE A 244 -0.30 8.72 -21.77
N ASP A 245 0.76 8.78 -22.56
CA ASP A 245 1.55 10.01 -22.77
C ASP A 245 0.67 11.15 -23.30
N ARG A 246 -0.18 10.87 -24.28
CA ARG A 246 -1.14 11.85 -24.82
C ARG A 246 -2.20 12.26 -23.79
N ARG A 247 -2.72 11.32 -23.03
CA ARG A 247 -3.71 11.59 -21.99
C ARG A 247 -3.13 12.47 -20.90
N GLU A 248 -1.92 12.21 -20.44
CA GLU A 248 -1.23 13.02 -19.46
C GLU A 248 -0.97 14.44 -19.96
N ALA A 249 -0.51 14.58 -21.19
CA ALA A 249 -0.33 15.87 -21.83
C ALA A 249 -1.65 16.67 -21.94
N MET A 250 -2.77 16.00 -22.23
CA MET A 250 -4.09 16.63 -22.25
C MET A 250 -4.56 17.04 -20.87
N GLN A 251 -4.35 16.20 -19.84
CA GLN A 251 -4.74 16.51 -18.46
C GLN A 251 -3.93 17.67 -17.88
N SER A 252 -2.62 17.72 -18.14
CA SER A 252 -1.76 18.82 -17.67
C SER A 252 -2.09 20.16 -18.30
N SER A 253 -2.71 20.18 -19.48
CA SER A 253 -3.15 21.40 -20.18
C SER A 253 -4.57 21.83 -19.86
N TYR A 254 -5.33 21.02 -19.12
CA TYR A 254 -6.73 21.31 -18.79
C TYR A 254 -6.87 22.19 -17.54
N GLU A 255 -7.22 23.43 -17.72
CA GLU A 255 -7.68 24.30 -16.64
C GLU A 255 -9.22 24.27 -16.59
N PRO A 256 -9.83 23.84 -15.49
CA PRO A 256 -11.28 23.86 -15.38
C PRO A 256 -11.81 25.29 -15.45
N PRO A 257 -12.80 25.59 -16.32
CA PRO A 257 -13.27 26.94 -16.56
C PRO A 257 -14.00 27.55 -15.35
N LEU A 258 -14.40 26.72 -14.41
CA LEU A 258 -15.08 27.13 -13.19
C LEU A 258 -14.64 26.23 -12.01
N LEU A 259 -14.06 26.87 -11.02
CA LEU A 259 -13.78 26.23 -9.72
C LEU A 259 -14.91 26.56 -8.76
N ARG A 260 -15.57 25.55 -8.19
CA ARG A 260 -16.50 25.72 -7.09
C ARG A 260 -15.76 26.14 -5.84
N LYS A 261 -16.00 27.36 -5.36
CA LYS A 261 -15.50 27.76 -4.04
C LYS A 261 -16.29 27.05 -2.95
N PRO A 262 -15.65 26.58 -1.88
CA PRO A 262 -16.34 26.07 -0.71
C PRO A 262 -17.25 27.11 -0.09
N TYR A 263 -18.34 26.69 0.53
CA TYR A 263 -19.23 27.54 1.32
C TYR A 263 -19.82 26.73 2.48
N PHE A 264 -20.20 27.46 3.55
CA PHE A 264 -20.89 26.84 4.68
C PHE A 264 -22.38 26.66 4.40
N CYS A 265 -22.96 25.61 4.96
CA CYS A 265 -24.40 25.38 4.86
C CYS A 265 -25.20 26.58 5.37
N SER A 266 -26.42 26.79 4.82
CA SER A 266 -27.33 27.83 5.29
C SER A 266 -27.65 27.61 6.77
N GLY A 267 -27.50 28.66 7.59
CA GLY A 267 -27.70 28.59 9.04
C GLY A 267 -26.55 28.01 9.84
N SER A 268 -25.44 27.61 9.18
CA SER A 268 -24.26 27.13 9.90
C SER A 268 -23.66 28.23 10.79
N PRO A 269 -23.28 27.90 12.05
CA PRO A 269 -22.56 28.82 12.94
C PRO A 269 -21.24 29.33 12.33
N HIS A 270 -20.62 28.58 11.45
CA HIS A 270 -19.39 28.98 10.77
C HIS A 270 -19.53 30.21 9.91
N ASN A 271 -20.74 30.50 9.42
CA ASN A 271 -21.01 31.74 8.66
C ASN A 271 -20.71 32.99 9.47
N THR A 272 -20.89 32.94 10.77
CA THR A 272 -20.64 34.05 11.70
C THR A 272 -19.28 33.94 12.36
N SER A 273 -18.93 32.77 12.89
CA SER A 273 -17.72 32.57 13.70
C SER A 273 -16.41 32.69 12.90
N THR A 274 -16.44 32.53 11.57
CA THR A 274 -15.27 32.69 10.71
C THR A 274 -15.08 34.11 10.16
N ASN A 275 -15.96 35.06 10.51
CA ASN A 275 -15.72 36.45 10.21
C ASN A 275 -14.78 37.04 11.26
N VAL A 276 -13.60 37.44 10.83
CA VAL A 276 -12.61 38.09 11.69
C VAL A 276 -12.63 39.60 11.54
N PRO A 277 -12.24 40.39 12.56
CA PRO A 277 -12.12 41.82 12.46
C PRO A 277 -11.23 42.28 11.32
N GLU A 278 -11.51 43.44 10.75
CA GLU A 278 -10.66 44.00 9.69
C GLU A 278 -9.18 44.13 10.16
N GLY A 279 -8.27 43.76 9.31
CA GLY A 279 -6.83 43.73 9.61
C GLY A 279 -6.37 42.52 10.47
N SER A 280 -7.29 41.68 10.91
CA SER A 280 -6.97 40.44 11.65
C SER A 280 -6.82 39.26 10.71
N ARG A 281 -6.11 38.24 11.23
CA ARG A 281 -5.87 36.98 10.54
C ARG A 281 -6.24 35.82 11.48
N ALA A 282 -6.81 34.77 10.93
CA ALA A 282 -7.16 33.56 11.66
C ALA A 282 -6.39 32.34 11.14
N THR A 283 -6.28 31.31 11.97
CA THR A 283 -5.86 29.97 11.57
C THR A 283 -7.08 29.06 11.59
N ALA A 284 -7.14 28.15 10.62
CA ALA A 284 -8.26 27.21 10.50
C ALA A 284 -8.17 26.07 11.51
N GLY A 285 -9.32 25.62 11.98
CA GLY A 285 -9.47 24.31 12.62
C GLY A 285 -9.88 23.25 11.60
N ILE A 286 -9.72 21.97 11.95
CA ILE A 286 -10.17 20.86 11.11
C ILE A 286 -11.70 20.71 11.14
N GLY A 287 -12.27 20.03 10.17
CA GLY A 287 -13.69 19.93 9.91
C GLY A 287 -14.18 21.02 8.95
N CYS A 288 -15.45 21.40 9.02
CA CYS A 288 -15.99 22.43 8.12
C CYS A 288 -15.26 23.77 8.23
N HIS A 289 -14.67 24.08 9.37
CA HIS A 289 -13.93 25.32 9.58
C HIS A 289 -12.74 25.48 8.61
N ILE A 290 -12.10 24.39 8.18
CA ILE A 290 -10.97 24.43 7.23
C ILE A 290 -11.38 25.09 5.90
N MET A 291 -12.64 25.00 5.51
CA MET A 291 -13.12 25.58 4.25
C MET A 291 -12.95 27.11 4.22
N ALA A 292 -12.85 27.77 5.38
CA ALA A 292 -12.61 29.21 5.47
C ALA A 292 -11.30 29.63 4.77
N MET A 293 -10.32 28.73 4.65
CA MET A 293 -9.06 28.98 3.94
C MET A 293 -9.26 29.24 2.43
N TRP A 294 -10.28 28.65 1.84
CA TRP A 294 -10.61 28.81 0.41
C TRP A 294 -11.75 29.80 0.17
N MET A 295 -12.22 30.44 1.25
CA MET A 295 -13.23 31.49 1.22
C MET A 295 -12.54 32.84 1.52
N ASP A 296 -13.21 33.93 1.21
CA ASP A 296 -12.74 35.28 1.58
C ASP A 296 -13.02 35.55 3.07
N ARG A 297 -12.20 34.95 3.95
CA ARG A 297 -12.39 34.97 5.42
C ARG A 297 -11.11 35.29 6.20
N SER A 298 -10.05 35.77 5.54
CA SER A 298 -8.74 36.07 6.17
C SER A 298 -8.22 34.93 7.07
N THR A 299 -8.38 33.69 6.59
CA THR A 299 -7.96 32.47 7.27
C THR A 299 -6.87 31.79 6.46
N ASP A 300 -5.69 31.58 7.03
CA ASP A 300 -4.51 31.24 6.24
C ASP A 300 -4.07 29.77 6.32
N THR A 301 -3.91 29.24 7.52
CA THR A 301 -3.27 27.93 7.71
C THR A 301 -4.01 27.05 8.68
N PHE A 302 -3.69 25.77 8.66
CA PHE A 302 -4.21 24.79 9.61
C PHE A 302 -3.10 23.85 10.10
N THR A 303 -3.39 23.11 11.16
CA THR A 303 -2.59 21.98 11.64
C THR A 303 -3.47 20.73 11.72
N GLN A 304 -2.86 19.61 12.13
CA GLN A 304 -3.59 18.36 12.41
C GLN A 304 -4.61 18.56 13.54
N MET A 305 -5.62 17.68 13.60
CA MET A 305 -6.61 17.67 14.70
C MET A 305 -5.90 17.54 16.06
N GLY A 306 -6.31 18.41 17.00
CA GLY A 306 -5.71 18.54 18.32
C GLY A 306 -4.51 19.48 18.40
N GLY A 307 -4.06 20.01 17.25
CA GLY A 307 -2.98 21.01 17.16
C GLY A 307 -3.48 22.41 16.79
N GLU A 308 -4.80 22.64 16.77
CA GLU A 308 -5.40 23.92 16.39
C GLU A 308 -4.91 25.04 17.32
N GLY A 309 -4.49 26.13 16.72
CA GLY A 309 -3.94 27.28 17.46
C GLY A 309 -2.43 27.20 17.78
N VAL A 310 -1.80 26.03 17.68
CA VAL A 310 -0.34 25.89 17.90
C VAL A 310 0.50 26.80 16.98
N PRO A 311 0.14 27.05 15.70
CA PRO A 311 0.88 27.97 14.84
C PRO A 311 1.03 29.40 15.37
N TRP A 312 0.24 29.80 16.35
CA TRP A 312 0.35 31.12 16.99
C TRP A 312 1.42 31.19 18.11
N ILE A 313 2.03 30.05 18.47
CA ILE A 313 3.04 29.95 19.54
C ILE A 313 4.45 30.16 18.99
N GLY A 314 4.65 29.91 17.69
CA GLY A 314 5.95 29.99 17.02
C GLY A 314 6.31 31.29 16.37
#